data_5ef6fdb4a61ecdf6db94a3867d82e049
#
_entry.id   5ef6fdb4a61ecdf6db94a3867d82e049
#
_cell.length_a   1.000
_cell.length_b   1.000
_cell.length_c   1.000
_cell.angle_alpha   90.00
_cell.angle_beta   90.00
_cell.angle_gamma   90.00
#
_symmetry.space_group_name_H-M   'P 1'
#
loop_
_entity.id
_entity.type
_entity.pdbx_description
1 polymer ?
#
loop_
_entity_poly.entity_id
_entity_poly.type
_entity_poly.pdbx_seq_one_letter_code
_entity_poly.pdbx_strand_id
1 'polypeptide(L)'
;GVTACQALLDEAVHLQADAVIVHHGYFWKNESPVIRGMKRRRLKTLLANDINLYGWHLPLDAHPELGNNAQLAHLLGINVLGEIEPLVPWGELSMPVSGLELASWIEARLG
;
A
#
# COMPACT_ATOMS: atom_id res chain seq x y z
N GLY A 1 -5.06 3.12 -6.64
CA GLY A 1 -3.57 3.25 -6.69
C GLY A 1 -2.91 2.93 -5.36
N VAL A 2 -1.57 2.85 -5.33
CA VAL A 2 -0.86 2.61 -4.07
C VAL A 2 -0.68 3.92 -3.29
N THR A 3 -0.14 4.92 -3.92
CA THR A 3 0.14 6.23 -3.31
C THR A 3 -0.59 7.34 -4.07
N ALA A 4 -1.21 8.27 -3.36
CA ALA A 4 -1.88 9.44 -3.94
C ALA A 4 -0.86 10.44 -4.51
N CYS A 5 -0.14 10.04 -5.56
CA CYS A 5 0.79 10.90 -6.28
C CYS A 5 0.09 11.77 -7.32
N GLN A 6 0.76 12.83 -7.82
CA GLN A 6 0.14 13.75 -8.79
C GLN A 6 -0.30 13.02 -10.06
N ALA A 7 0.51 12.11 -10.59
CA ALA A 7 0.19 11.36 -11.81
C ALA A 7 -1.11 10.54 -11.67
N LEU A 8 -1.33 9.89 -10.51
CA LEU A 8 -2.59 9.19 -10.25
C LEU A 8 -3.79 10.14 -10.22
N LEU A 9 -3.63 11.31 -9.62
CA LEU A 9 -4.70 12.30 -9.55
C LEU A 9 -5.00 12.93 -10.91
N ASP A 10 -3.99 13.20 -11.73
CA ASP A 10 -4.15 13.71 -13.08
C ASP A 10 -4.88 12.69 -13.96
N GLU A 11 -4.56 11.40 -13.81
CA GLU A 11 -5.29 10.33 -14.50
C GLU A 11 -6.74 10.20 -14.01
N ALA A 12 -6.98 10.33 -12.70
CA ALA A 12 -8.33 10.32 -12.13
C ALA A 12 -9.19 11.47 -12.72
N VAL A 13 -8.61 12.66 -12.90
CA VAL A 13 -9.29 13.79 -13.56
C VAL A 13 -9.58 13.46 -15.03
N HIS A 14 -8.60 12.89 -15.75
CA HIS A 14 -8.78 12.48 -17.14
C HIS A 14 -9.91 11.47 -17.31
N LEU A 15 -10.01 10.51 -16.40
CA LEU A 15 -11.06 9.48 -16.38
C LEU A 15 -12.39 9.98 -15.80
N GLN A 16 -12.48 11.24 -15.37
CA GLN A 16 -13.65 11.81 -14.70
C GLN A 16 -14.12 10.97 -13.50
N ALA A 17 -13.16 10.49 -12.69
CA ALA A 17 -13.46 9.65 -11.55
C ALA A 17 -14.08 10.46 -10.41
N ASP A 18 -15.13 9.94 -9.76
CA ASP A 18 -15.76 10.53 -8.58
C ASP A 18 -14.93 10.27 -7.31
N ALA A 19 -14.12 9.20 -7.32
CA ALA A 19 -13.33 8.80 -6.18
C ALA A 19 -12.03 8.08 -6.57
N VAL A 20 -11.02 8.22 -5.70
CA VAL A 20 -9.75 7.49 -5.78
C VAL A 20 -9.52 6.78 -4.46
N ILE A 21 -9.25 5.47 -4.51
CA ILE A 21 -8.86 4.67 -3.35
C ILE A 21 -7.36 4.40 -3.46
N VAL A 22 -6.65 4.68 -2.36
CA VAL A 22 -5.20 4.46 -2.25
C VAL A 22 -4.85 3.78 -0.93
N HIS A 23 -3.69 3.17 -0.88
CA HIS A 23 -3.10 2.71 0.38
C HIS A 23 -2.50 3.89 1.15
N HIS A 24 -1.64 4.69 0.51
CA HIS A 24 -1.00 5.86 1.11
C HIS A 24 -1.70 7.16 0.68
N GLY A 25 -2.52 7.70 1.57
CA GLY A 25 -3.21 8.98 1.41
C GLY A 25 -2.43 10.17 1.98
N TYR A 26 -3.15 11.11 2.59
CA TYR A 26 -2.62 12.35 3.19
C TYR A 26 -3.04 12.47 4.65
N PHE A 27 -2.51 13.50 5.34
CA PHE A 27 -2.84 13.84 6.72
C PHE A 27 -2.39 12.80 7.76
N TRP A 28 -1.11 12.42 7.64
CA TRP A 28 -0.47 11.53 8.62
C TRP A 28 -0.40 12.18 10.01
N LYS A 29 -0.44 11.37 11.07
CA LYS A 29 -0.54 11.78 12.48
C LYS A 29 0.44 12.90 12.89
N ASN A 30 1.66 12.92 12.39
CA ASN A 30 2.70 13.91 12.73
C ASN A 30 3.05 14.81 11.54
N GLU A 31 2.21 14.86 10.52
CA GLU A 31 2.45 15.71 9.36
C GLU A 31 2.15 17.17 9.69
N SER A 32 2.96 18.09 9.14
CA SER A 32 2.71 19.53 9.27
C SER A 32 1.30 19.89 8.75
N PRO A 33 0.50 20.66 9.51
CA PRO A 33 -0.81 21.11 9.06
C PRO A 33 -0.73 22.14 7.92
N VAL A 34 0.46 22.69 7.65
CA VAL A 34 0.66 23.72 6.62
C VAL A 34 0.55 23.11 5.22
N ILE A 35 -0.45 23.56 4.46
CA ILE A 35 -0.70 23.10 3.10
C ILE A 35 0.07 23.95 2.09
N ARG A 36 1.22 23.45 1.63
CA ARG A 36 2.10 24.12 0.66
C ARG A 36 2.75 23.14 -0.32
N GLY A 37 3.38 23.66 -1.37
CA GLY A 37 4.18 22.88 -2.32
C GLY A 37 3.38 21.74 -2.97
N MET A 38 3.94 20.54 -2.95
CA MET A 38 3.35 19.34 -3.55
C MET A 38 1.99 18.97 -2.94
N LYS A 39 1.86 19.01 -1.61
CA LYS A 39 0.60 18.72 -0.92
C LYS A 39 -0.52 19.69 -1.37
N ARG A 40 -0.20 20.98 -1.48
CA ARG A 40 -1.17 21.98 -1.97
C ARG A 40 -1.62 21.67 -3.39
N ARG A 41 -0.73 21.28 -4.29
CA ARG A 41 -1.09 20.95 -5.69
C ARG A 41 -2.04 19.76 -5.74
N ARG A 42 -1.71 18.69 -5.04
CA ARG A 42 -2.52 17.46 -5.00
C ARG A 42 -3.91 17.70 -4.42
N LEU A 43 -4.01 18.38 -3.29
CA LEU A 43 -5.29 18.76 -2.69
C LEU A 43 -6.10 19.67 -3.61
N LYS A 44 -5.45 20.63 -4.29
CA LYS A 44 -6.14 21.48 -5.28
C LYS A 44 -6.73 20.65 -6.43
N THR A 45 -5.99 19.66 -6.94
CA THR A 45 -6.50 18.77 -8.01
C THR A 45 -7.76 18.04 -7.56
N LEU A 46 -7.75 17.44 -6.36
CA LEU A 46 -8.92 16.74 -5.83
C LEU A 46 -10.13 17.67 -5.64
N LEU A 47 -9.92 18.77 -4.90
CA LEU A 47 -11.01 19.68 -4.52
C LEU A 47 -11.61 20.45 -5.72
N ALA A 48 -10.77 20.80 -6.69
CA ALA A 48 -11.26 21.52 -7.89
C ALA A 48 -12.03 20.61 -8.86
N ASN A 49 -11.95 19.30 -8.72
CA ASN A 49 -12.63 18.33 -9.57
C ASN A 49 -13.63 17.45 -8.78
N ASP A 50 -13.96 17.82 -7.54
CA ASP A 50 -14.88 17.11 -6.65
C ASP A 50 -14.56 15.62 -6.49
N ILE A 51 -13.26 15.26 -6.52
CA ILE A 51 -12.79 13.87 -6.39
C ILE A 51 -12.58 13.53 -4.92
N ASN A 52 -13.24 12.48 -4.45
CA ASN A 52 -13.05 11.94 -3.11
C ASN A 52 -11.77 11.08 -3.06
N LEU A 53 -10.95 11.26 -2.02
CA LEU A 53 -9.76 10.43 -1.80
C LEU A 53 -9.93 9.58 -0.53
N TYR A 54 -9.89 8.27 -0.68
CA TYR A 54 -9.93 7.31 0.40
C TYR A 54 -8.55 6.68 0.61
N GLY A 55 -7.95 6.90 1.78
CA GLY A 55 -6.73 6.22 2.22
C GLY A 55 -7.08 4.97 3.04
N TRP A 56 -6.78 3.78 2.52
CA TRP A 56 -7.06 2.50 3.17
C TRP A 56 -5.75 1.81 3.55
N HIS A 57 -5.09 2.29 4.60
CA HIS A 57 -3.74 1.91 5.01
C HIS A 57 -3.74 0.63 5.88
N LEU A 58 -3.55 0.76 7.19
CA LEU A 58 -3.41 -0.38 8.10
C LEU A 58 -4.52 -1.44 8.02
N PRO A 59 -5.81 -1.09 7.81
CA PRO A 59 -6.84 -2.11 7.64
C PRO A 59 -6.60 -3.02 6.42
N LEU A 60 -5.98 -2.49 5.36
CA LEU A 60 -5.60 -3.31 4.21
C LEU A 60 -4.34 -4.14 4.52
N ASP A 61 -3.34 -3.59 5.23
CA ASP A 61 -2.18 -4.37 5.66
C ASP A 61 -2.57 -5.58 6.51
N ALA A 62 -3.53 -5.38 7.42
CA ALA A 62 -3.99 -6.40 8.38
C ALA A 62 -5.02 -7.38 7.83
N HIS A 63 -5.60 -7.16 6.65
CA HIS A 63 -6.67 -8.02 6.15
C HIS A 63 -6.16 -9.45 5.94
N PRO A 64 -6.80 -10.49 6.55
CA PRO A 64 -6.23 -11.83 6.62
C PRO A 64 -6.15 -12.57 5.28
N GLU A 65 -6.90 -12.13 4.27
CA GLU A 65 -6.92 -12.76 2.95
C GLU A 65 -6.40 -11.81 1.86
N LEU A 66 -6.90 -10.58 1.82
CA LEU A 66 -6.62 -9.62 0.75
C LEU A 66 -5.53 -8.60 1.11
N GLY A 67 -5.04 -8.64 2.34
CA GLY A 67 -4.06 -7.69 2.85
C GLY A 67 -2.67 -7.88 2.29
N ASN A 68 -1.88 -6.81 2.32
CA ASN A 68 -0.53 -6.83 1.79
C ASN A 68 0.33 -7.94 2.42
N ASN A 69 0.24 -8.12 3.74
CA ASN A 69 1.00 -9.15 4.46
C ASN A 69 0.57 -10.56 4.03
N ALA A 70 -0.75 -10.82 3.99
CA ALA A 70 -1.29 -12.12 3.60
C ALA A 70 -0.95 -12.47 2.14
N GLN A 71 -1.10 -11.51 1.24
CA GLN A 71 -0.78 -11.71 -0.17
C GLN A 71 0.72 -11.90 -0.41
N LEU A 72 1.57 -11.17 0.30
CA LEU A 72 3.02 -11.36 0.22
C LEU A 72 3.43 -12.74 0.74
N ALA A 73 2.88 -13.17 1.88
CA ALA A 73 3.12 -14.51 2.40
C ALA A 73 2.69 -15.58 1.41
N HIS A 74 1.51 -15.44 0.81
CA HIS A 74 1.00 -16.35 -0.22
C HIS A 74 1.93 -16.41 -1.45
N LEU A 75 2.34 -15.26 -1.98
CA LEU A 75 3.24 -15.18 -3.13
C LEU A 75 4.60 -15.85 -2.86
N LEU A 76 5.12 -15.70 -1.65
CA LEU A 76 6.38 -16.29 -1.25
C LEU A 76 6.27 -17.73 -0.75
N GLY A 77 5.05 -18.28 -0.62
CA GLY A 77 4.82 -19.62 -0.11
C GLY A 77 5.13 -19.78 1.38
N ILE A 78 4.96 -18.70 2.14
CA ILE A 78 5.15 -18.69 3.60
C ILE A 78 3.85 -19.12 4.29
N ASN A 79 3.93 -20.13 5.14
CA ASN A 79 2.85 -20.51 6.06
C ASN A 79 2.89 -19.57 7.26
N VAL A 80 1.94 -18.66 7.36
CA VAL A 80 1.84 -17.73 8.50
C VAL A 80 1.41 -18.51 9.74
N LEU A 81 2.18 -18.39 10.83
CA LEU A 81 1.97 -19.11 12.09
C LEU A 81 1.46 -18.19 13.20
N GLY A 82 1.63 -16.88 13.08
CA GLY A 82 1.19 -15.91 14.07
C GLY A 82 1.74 -14.52 13.81
N GLU A 83 1.66 -13.67 14.82
CA GLU A 83 2.21 -12.31 14.80
C GLU A 83 3.23 -12.14 15.94
N ILE A 84 4.36 -11.48 15.67
CA ILE A 84 5.36 -11.09 16.67
C ILE A 84 4.83 -9.88 17.45
N GLU A 85 4.25 -8.94 16.74
CA GLU A 85 3.55 -7.75 17.23
C GLU A 85 2.44 -7.38 16.22
N PRO A 86 1.50 -6.51 16.58
CA PRO A 86 0.41 -6.14 15.67
C PRO A 86 0.92 -5.73 14.28
N LEU A 87 0.36 -6.35 13.24
CA LEU A 87 0.70 -6.14 11.81
C LEU A 87 2.07 -6.70 11.38
N VAL A 88 2.77 -7.45 12.23
CA VAL A 88 4.04 -8.10 11.88
C VAL A 88 3.87 -9.61 11.94
N PRO A 89 3.28 -10.24 10.91
CA PRO A 89 3.13 -11.68 10.85
C PRO A 89 4.49 -12.37 10.70
N TRP A 90 4.58 -13.57 11.24
CA TRP A 90 5.71 -14.46 11.06
C TRP A 90 5.24 -15.83 10.58
N GLY A 91 6.13 -16.56 9.94
CA GLY A 91 5.81 -17.88 9.42
C GLY A 91 7.05 -18.64 8.96
N GLU A 92 6.82 -19.77 8.32
CA GLU A 92 7.86 -20.65 7.81
C GLU A 92 7.59 -21.09 6.37
N LEU A 93 8.64 -21.44 5.68
CA LEU A 93 8.56 -22.11 4.38
C LEU A 93 8.29 -23.60 4.59
N SER A 94 7.65 -24.26 3.63
CA SER A 94 7.35 -25.70 3.68
C SER A 94 8.59 -26.58 3.72
N MET A 95 9.74 -26.05 3.32
CA MET A 95 11.05 -26.70 3.38
C MET A 95 12.16 -25.70 3.68
N PRO A 96 13.24 -26.12 4.36
CA PRO A 96 14.42 -25.28 4.53
C PRO A 96 15.06 -24.90 3.19
N VAL A 97 15.42 -23.64 3.05
CA VAL A 97 16.16 -23.11 1.90
C VAL A 97 17.33 -22.27 2.38
N SER A 98 18.38 -22.16 1.59
CA SER A 98 19.48 -21.23 1.87
C SER A 98 19.05 -19.78 1.62
N GLY A 99 19.79 -18.82 2.20
CA GLY A 99 19.51 -17.39 1.97
C GLY A 99 19.62 -16.99 0.50
N LEU A 100 20.53 -17.61 -0.27
CA LEU A 100 20.69 -17.34 -1.70
C LEU A 100 19.51 -17.89 -2.52
N GLU A 101 19.03 -19.07 -2.19
CA GLU A 101 17.85 -19.65 -2.84
C GLU A 101 16.61 -18.81 -2.55
N LEU A 102 16.45 -18.36 -1.29
CA LEU A 102 15.34 -17.48 -0.92
C LEU A 102 15.41 -16.14 -1.66
N ALA A 103 16.58 -15.52 -1.76
CA ALA A 103 16.77 -14.28 -2.51
C ALA A 103 16.38 -14.43 -3.99
N SER A 104 16.87 -15.49 -4.64
CA SER A 104 16.52 -15.80 -6.03
C SER A 104 15.02 -16.07 -6.21
N TRP A 105 14.41 -16.71 -5.24
CA TRP A 105 12.96 -16.96 -5.23
C TRP A 105 12.14 -15.67 -5.10
N ILE A 106 12.54 -14.79 -4.19
CA ILE A 106 11.90 -13.48 -4.01
C ILE A 106 12.00 -12.66 -5.30
N GLU A 107 13.20 -12.57 -5.89
CA GLU A 107 13.43 -11.86 -7.15
C GLU A 107 12.56 -12.42 -8.29
N ALA A 108 12.48 -13.73 -8.42
CA ALA A 108 11.68 -14.37 -9.47
C ALA A 108 10.16 -14.12 -9.33
N ARG A 109 9.68 -13.83 -8.12
CA ARG A 109 8.24 -13.65 -7.84
C ARG A 109 7.79 -12.21 -7.72
N LEU A 110 8.68 -11.34 -7.30
CA LEU A 110 8.36 -9.92 -7.05
C LEU A 110 9.01 -8.98 -8.08
N GLY A 111 10.01 -9.42 -8.84
CA GLY A 111 10.72 -8.64 -9.84
C GLY A 111 11.94 -7.94 -9.27
#